data_4588aea8993524fd0532d26ab55d8b35
#
_entry.id   4588aea8993524fd0532d26ab55d8b35
#
_cell.length_a   1.000
_cell.length_b   1.000
_cell.length_c   1.000
_cell.angle_alpha   90.00
_cell.angle_beta   90.00
_cell.angle_gamma   90.00
#
_symmetry.space_group_name_H-M   'P 1'
#
loop_
_entity.id
_entity.type
_entity.pdbx_description
1 polymer ?
#
loop_
_entity_poly.entity_id
_entity_poly.type
_entity_poly.pdbx_seq_one_letter_code
_entity_poly.pdbx_strand_id
1 'polypeptide(L)'
;MPTFVVTISLPDTYEDEFLALIPRHRSVINRLLSEKVIEAYAISADRRRGWVTINGDDTGAVRGIVEKFPLYRYFLGIEIDELFIFDSVATRFPIIGLN
;
A
#
# COMPACT_ATOMS: atom_id res chain seq x y z
N MET A 1 -5.91 -4.76 -15.63
CA MET A 1 -4.95 -5.25 -14.61
C MET A 1 -5.67 -5.41 -13.29
N PRO A 2 -5.57 -6.58 -12.64
CA PRO A 2 -6.24 -6.79 -11.35
C PRO A 2 -5.74 -5.85 -10.27
N THR A 3 -6.61 -5.63 -9.29
CA THR A 3 -6.27 -4.86 -8.09
C THR A 3 -6.32 -5.79 -6.90
N PHE A 4 -5.33 -5.65 -6.04
CA PHE A 4 -5.17 -6.47 -4.84
C PHE A 4 -5.19 -5.57 -3.62
N VAL A 5 -5.72 -6.08 -2.51
CA VAL A 5 -5.50 -5.42 -1.22
C VAL A 5 -4.46 -6.21 -0.45
N VAL A 6 -3.49 -5.50 0.09
CA VAL A 6 -2.47 -6.08 0.96
C VAL A 6 -2.75 -5.60 2.36
N THR A 7 -3.00 -6.53 3.27
CA THR A 7 -3.17 -6.24 4.68
C THR A 7 -1.84 -6.48 5.37
N ILE A 8 -1.37 -5.47 6.08
CA ILE A 8 -0.05 -5.45 6.70
C ILE A 8 -0.22 -5.46 8.21
N SER A 9 0.50 -6.34 8.89
CA SER A 9 0.56 -6.34 10.35
C SER A 9 1.82 -5.61 10.77
N LEU A 10 1.67 -4.61 11.63
CA LEU A 10 2.75 -3.74 12.07
C LEU A 10 3.11 -4.04 13.52
N PRO A 11 4.36 -3.76 13.95
CA PRO A 11 4.77 -4.00 15.33
C PRO A 11 4.03 -3.07 16.30
N ASP A 12 3.93 -3.51 17.56
CA ASP A 12 3.27 -2.74 18.62
C ASP A 12 4.00 -1.46 18.95
N THR A 13 5.34 -1.48 18.84
CA THR A 13 6.16 -0.31 19.15
C THR A 13 7.09 -0.04 17.98
N TYR A 14 7.38 1.25 17.77
CA TYR A 14 8.25 1.68 16.69
C TYR A 14 9.58 2.11 17.31
N GLU A 15 10.62 1.33 17.03
CA GLU A 15 11.97 1.66 17.48
C GLU A 15 12.58 2.77 16.63
N ASP A 16 13.71 3.30 17.07
CA ASP A 16 14.35 4.43 16.40
C ASP A 16 14.67 4.16 14.93
N GLU A 17 15.11 2.95 14.60
CA GLU A 17 15.41 2.60 13.22
C GLU A 17 14.17 2.60 12.34
N PHE A 18 13.05 2.13 12.88
CA PHE A 18 11.77 2.17 12.17
C PHE A 18 11.38 3.61 11.90
N LEU A 19 11.44 4.46 12.95
CA LEU A 19 11.06 5.86 12.83
C LEU A 19 11.94 6.59 11.81
N ALA A 20 13.22 6.27 11.77
CA ALA A 20 14.16 6.90 10.84
C ALA A 20 13.85 6.56 9.38
N LEU A 21 13.20 5.43 9.12
CA LEU A 21 12.83 5.02 7.76
C LEU A 21 11.49 5.59 7.28
N ILE A 22 10.70 6.16 8.17
CA ILE A 22 9.37 6.64 7.79
C ILE A 22 9.41 7.65 6.64
N PRO A 23 10.29 8.67 6.65
CA PRO A 23 10.32 9.62 5.53
C PRO A 23 10.61 8.95 4.18
N ARG A 24 11.55 8.01 4.14
CA ARG A 24 11.85 7.27 2.91
C ARG A 24 10.66 6.42 2.48
N HIS A 25 10.02 5.75 3.43
CA HIS A 25 8.84 4.94 3.14
C HIS A 25 7.73 5.80 2.56
N ARG A 26 7.45 6.96 3.16
CA ARG A 26 6.43 7.89 2.66
C ARG A 26 6.75 8.36 1.25
N SER A 27 8.02 8.59 0.96
CA SER A 27 8.45 9.00 -0.37
C SER A 27 8.14 7.93 -1.41
N VAL A 28 8.41 6.67 -1.09
CA VAL A 28 8.12 5.56 -1.99
C VAL A 28 6.61 5.42 -2.19
N ILE A 29 5.82 5.48 -1.11
CA ILE A 29 4.37 5.40 -1.20
C ILE A 29 3.82 6.52 -2.08
N ASN A 30 4.27 7.76 -1.88
CA ASN A 30 3.80 8.89 -2.67
C ASN A 30 4.13 8.73 -4.15
N ARG A 31 5.31 8.22 -4.47
CA ARG A 31 5.68 7.95 -5.86
C ARG A 31 4.77 6.92 -6.48
N LEU A 32 4.52 5.81 -5.77
CA LEU A 32 3.67 4.74 -6.29
C LEU A 32 2.22 5.19 -6.45
N LEU A 33 1.75 6.09 -5.59
CA LEU A 33 0.42 6.69 -5.75
C LEU A 33 0.37 7.56 -7.01
N SER A 34 1.39 8.38 -7.23
CA SER A 34 1.41 9.26 -8.40
C SER A 34 1.54 8.46 -9.70
N GLU A 35 2.20 7.31 -9.66
CA GLU A 35 2.33 6.42 -10.83
C GLU A 35 1.15 5.47 -10.97
N LYS A 36 0.21 5.51 -10.04
CA LYS A 36 -0.98 4.64 -10.03
C LYS A 36 -0.63 3.16 -9.94
N VAL A 37 0.53 2.84 -9.41
CA VAL A 37 0.87 1.48 -9.05
C VAL A 37 0.06 1.07 -7.83
N ILE A 38 -0.09 2.00 -6.87
CA ILE A 38 -1.03 1.81 -5.77
C ILE A 38 -2.15 2.84 -5.89
N GLU A 39 -3.35 2.43 -5.44
CA GLU A 39 -4.52 3.28 -5.53
C GLU A 39 -4.88 3.91 -4.20
N ALA A 40 -4.54 3.25 -3.10
CA ALA A 40 -4.85 3.75 -1.77
C ALA A 40 -3.87 3.16 -0.75
N TYR A 41 -3.68 3.90 0.34
CA TYR A 41 -2.78 3.51 1.41
C TYR A 41 -3.37 4.02 2.71
N ALA A 42 -3.48 3.17 3.71
CA ALA A 42 -4.09 3.54 4.98
C ALA A 42 -3.42 2.81 6.13
N ILE A 43 -3.33 3.48 7.27
CA ILE A 43 -2.82 2.90 8.50
C ILE A 43 -3.92 3.08 9.55
N SER A 44 -4.16 2.04 10.34
CA SER A 44 -5.17 2.10 11.40
C SER A 44 -4.78 3.13 12.47
N ALA A 45 -5.79 3.62 13.19
CA ALA A 45 -5.55 4.63 14.22
C ALA A 45 -4.62 4.14 15.32
N ASP A 46 -4.66 2.83 15.63
CA ASP A 46 -3.77 2.25 16.63
C ASP A 46 -2.38 1.91 16.09
N ARG A 47 -2.16 2.13 14.79
CA ARG A 47 -0.87 1.93 14.10
C ARG A 47 -0.41 0.47 14.03
N ARG A 48 -1.31 -0.47 14.25
CA ARG A 48 -0.96 -1.90 14.24
C ARG A 48 -1.25 -2.56 12.90
N ARG A 49 -2.00 -1.90 12.02
CA ARG A 49 -2.42 -2.49 10.78
C ARG A 49 -2.38 -1.47 9.66
N GLY A 50 -1.99 -1.93 8.50
CA GLY A 50 -2.01 -1.10 7.30
C GLY A 50 -2.69 -1.82 6.16
N TRP A 51 -3.19 -1.05 5.19
CA TRP A 51 -3.80 -1.57 3.98
C TRP A 51 -3.29 -0.78 2.80
N VAL A 52 -2.94 -1.50 1.75
CA VAL A 52 -2.57 -0.85 0.49
C VAL A 52 -3.25 -1.60 -0.64
N THR A 53 -3.83 -0.86 -1.58
CA THR A 53 -4.40 -1.47 -2.78
C THR A 53 -3.42 -1.27 -3.92
N ILE A 54 -3.08 -2.37 -4.59
CA ILE A 54 -2.00 -2.41 -5.58
C ILE A 54 -2.52 -3.02 -6.87
N ASN A 55 -2.20 -2.38 -7.98
CA ASN A 55 -2.47 -2.92 -9.30
C ASN A 55 -1.29 -3.80 -9.72
N GLY A 56 -1.56 -5.03 -10.13
CA GLY A 56 -0.51 -5.94 -10.55
C GLY A 56 -1.09 -7.11 -11.32
N ASP A 57 -0.23 -7.82 -12.05
CA ASP A 57 -0.68 -8.92 -12.89
C ASP A 57 -1.08 -10.14 -12.07
N ASP A 58 -0.40 -10.37 -10.97
CA ASP A 58 -0.65 -11.53 -10.11
C ASP A 58 -0.11 -11.26 -8.70
N THR A 59 -0.34 -12.20 -7.80
CA THR A 59 0.10 -12.12 -6.41
C THR A 59 1.61 -11.94 -6.29
N GLY A 60 2.38 -12.61 -7.14
CA GLY A 60 3.84 -12.51 -7.10
C GLY A 60 4.33 -11.12 -7.43
N ALA A 61 3.73 -10.48 -8.44
CA ALA A 61 4.09 -9.11 -8.81
C ALA A 61 3.76 -8.14 -7.68
N VAL A 62 2.61 -8.32 -7.04
CA VAL A 62 2.19 -7.47 -5.92
C VAL A 62 3.12 -7.65 -4.72
N ARG A 63 3.47 -8.89 -4.40
CA ARG A 63 4.41 -9.18 -3.31
C ARG A 63 5.76 -8.50 -3.58
N GLY A 64 6.24 -8.54 -4.82
CA GLY A 64 7.50 -7.91 -5.19
C GLY A 64 7.50 -6.40 -4.95
N ILE A 65 6.35 -5.75 -5.16
CA ILE A 65 6.21 -4.32 -4.89
C ILE A 65 6.30 -4.04 -3.40
N VAL A 66 5.58 -4.83 -2.59
CA VAL A 66 5.55 -4.65 -1.14
C VAL A 66 6.93 -4.90 -0.53
N GLU A 67 7.66 -5.89 -1.05
CA GLU A 67 8.99 -6.22 -0.55
C GLU A 67 9.99 -5.09 -0.74
N LYS A 68 9.70 -4.14 -1.62
CA LYS A 68 10.55 -2.96 -1.84
C LYS A 68 10.18 -1.78 -0.96
N PHE A 69 9.14 -1.90 -0.15
CA PHE A 69 8.80 -0.83 0.79
C PHE A 69 9.93 -0.72 1.83
N PRO A 70 10.41 0.50 2.12
CA PRO A 70 11.48 0.66 3.10
C PRO A 70 11.19 0.05 4.47
N LEU A 71 9.92 0.03 4.89
CA LEU A 71 9.53 -0.55 6.17
C LEU A 71 9.23 -2.04 6.11
N TYR A 72 9.35 -2.67 4.95
CA TYR A 72 8.94 -4.07 4.78
C TYR A 72 9.57 -5.00 5.83
N ARG A 73 10.84 -4.82 6.13
CA ARG A 73 11.54 -5.70 7.07
C ARG A 73 10.98 -5.68 8.48
N TYR A 74 10.17 -4.67 8.80
CA TYR A 74 9.53 -4.56 10.11
C TYR A 74 8.10 -5.09 10.11
N PHE A 75 7.55 -5.45 8.96
CA PHE A 75 6.20 -6.00 8.90
C PHE A 75 6.18 -7.37 9.58
N LEU A 76 5.21 -7.58 10.47
CA LEU A 76 5.05 -8.86 11.13
C LEU A 76 4.43 -9.91 10.21
N GLY A 77 3.71 -9.47 9.19
CA GLY A 77 3.13 -10.33 8.19
C GLY A 77 2.36 -9.52 7.19
N ILE A 78 2.09 -10.12 6.05
CA ILE A 78 1.24 -9.53 5.02
C ILE A 78 0.29 -10.60 4.50
N GLU A 79 -0.92 -10.16 4.12
CA GLU A 79 -1.90 -10.98 3.42
C GLU A 79 -2.26 -10.27 2.13
N ILE A 80 -2.28 -11.00 1.03
CA ILE A 80 -2.55 -10.43 -0.30
C ILE A 80 -3.82 -11.09 -0.83
N ASP A 81 -4.83 -10.27 -1.10
CA ASP A 81 -6.09 -10.74 -1.65
C ASP A 81 -6.41 -10.02 -2.95
N GLU A 82 -6.69 -10.79 -3.98
CA GLU A 82 -7.17 -10.20 -5.23
C GLU A 82 -8.61 -9.73 -5.01
N LEU A 83 -8.92 -8.51 -5.46
CA LEU A 83 -10.24 -7.94 -5.27
C LEU A 83 -11.12 -8.29 -6.48
N PHE A 84 -12.34 -8.76 -6.18
CA PHE A 84 -13.36 -8.98 -7.20
C PHE A 84 -13.97 -7.66 -7.63
N ILE A 85 -14.26 -6.80 -6.65
CA ILE A 85 -14.81 -5.47 -6.89
C ILE A 85 -13.97 -4.45 -6.11
N PHE A 86 -13.56 -3.40 -6.79
CA PHE A 86 -12.88 -2.28 -6.16
C PHE A 86 -13.44 -0.99 -6.75
N ASP A 87 -14.22 -0.28 -5.94
CA ASP A 87 -14.79 1.01 -6.30
C ASP A 87 -14.11 2.11 -5.49
N SER A 88 -13.79 3.20 -6.15
CA SER A 88 -13.26 4.38 -5.50
C SER A 88 -13.73 5.61 -6.25
N VAL A 89 -13.62 6.76 -5.63
CA VAL A 89 -13.98 8.01 -6.29
C VAL A 89 -13.16 8.20 -7.56
N ALA A 90 -11.87 7.85 -7.50
CA ALA A 90 -10.97 8.01 -8.64
C ALA A 90 -11.35 7.12 -9.82
N THR A 91 -11.88 5.92 -9.57
CA THR A 91 -12.31 5.03 -10.63
C THR A 91 -13.72 5.32 -11.10
N ARG A 92 -14.56 5.84 -10.20
CA ARG A 92 -15.98 6.10 -10.47
C ARG A 92 -16.20 7.43 -11.20
N PHE A 93 -15.38 8.42 -10.90
CA PHE A 93 -15.47 9.78 -11.48
C PHE A 93 -14.17 10.09 -12.18
N PRO A 94 -14.05 9.77 -13.48
CA PRO A 94 -12.82 10.02 -14.21
C PRO A 94 -12.38 11.48 -14.10
N ILE A 95 -11.10 11.67 -13.94
CA ILE A 95 -10.52 12.99 -13.71
C ILE A 95 -10.79 13.96 -14.84
N ILE A 96 -10.78 13.48 -16.06
CA ILE A 96 -11.02 14.37 -17.22
C ILE A 96 -12.35 15.08 -17.14
N GLY A 97 -13.35 14.50 -16.50
CA GLY A 97 -14.64 15.13 -16.37
C GLY A 97 -14.66 16.24 -15.33
N LEU A 98 -13.63 16.35 -14.55
CA LEU A 98 -13.56 17.27 -13.43
C LEU A 98 -12.66 18.47 -13.66
N ASN A 99 -11.97 18.48 -14.74
CA ASN A 99 -11.02 19.57 -15.05
C ASN A 99 -11.67 20.77 -15.71
#